data_7766e58b4fc01000d1954b1326f4cbb9
#
_entry.id   7766e58b4fc01000d1954b1326f4cbb9
#
_cell.length_a   1.000
_cell.length_b   1.000
_cell.length_c   1.000
_cell.angle_alpha   90.00
_cell.angle_beta   90.00
_cell.angle_gamma   90.00
#
_symmetry.space_group_name_H-M   'P 1'
#
loop_
_entity.id
_entity.type
_entity.pdbx_description
1 polymer ?
#
loop_
_entity_poly.entity_id
_entity_poly.type
_entity_poly.pdbx_seq_one_letter_code
_entity_poly.pdbx_strand_id
1 'polypeptide(L)'
;MQTVQILHNILRWGILLFGLLTVFGAISGVMGKRPYSSGDNRNNLLFMIFCDIQLLLGLVLYFSNHWFHKLRDGMGAVMKNPVDRFFTIEHSLLMIIAWILVHAGRTAVKKAVSDESKYKKTLIFAGIALVLILVSIPWPFRAEIARPLVRWFN
;
A
#
# COMPACT_ATOMS: atom_id res chain seq x y z
N MET A 1 4.14 -21.51 2.35
CA MET A 1 4.38 -20.10 2.78
C MET A 1 5.31 -19.33 1.83
N GLN A 2 6.36 -19.95 1.29
CA GLN A 2 7.30 -19.28 0.35
C GLN A 2 6.57 -18.66 -0.86
N THR A 3 5.66 -19.38 -1.51
CA THR A 3 4.87 -18.87 -2.65
C THR A 3 4.10 -17.59 -2.31
N VAL A 4 3.44 -17.54 -1.15
CA VAL A 4 2.69 -16.35 -0.71
C VAL A 4 3.62 -15.16 -0.49
N GLN A 5 4.82 -15.39 0.08
CA GLN A 5 5.84 -14.34 0.25
C GLN A 5 6.33 -13.80 -1.10
N ILE A 6 6.53 -14.69 -2.10
CA ILE A 6 6.93 -14.30 -3.45
C ILE A 6 5.84 -13.48 -4.12
N LEU A 7 4.59 -13.95 -4.07
CA LEU A 7 3.45 -13.22 -4.64
C LEU A 7 3.27 -11.85 -3.99
N HIS A 8 3.33 -11.77 -2.66
CA HIS A 8 3.26 -10.51 -1.91
C HIS A 8 4.41 -9.55 -2.29
N ASN A 9 5.61 -10.09 -2.53
CA ASN A 9 6.75 -9.29 -2.98
C ASN A 9 6.58 -8.77 -4.42
N ILE A 10 6.08 -9.60 -5.34
CA ILE A 10 5.90 -9.23 -6.75
C ILE A 10 4.74 -8.25 -6.92
N LEU A 11 3.58 -8.52 -6.30
CA LEU A 11 2.39 -7.66 -6.41
C LEU A 11 2.62 -6.25 -5.83
N ARG A 12 3.55 -6.08 -4.91
CA ARG A 12 4.00 -4.77 -4.46
C ARG A 12 4.39 -3.84 -5.61
N TRP A 13 5.04 -4.36 -6.64
CA TRP A 13 5.42 -3.56 -7.82
C TRP A 13 4.24 -3.10 -8.63
N GLY A 14 3.17 -3.92 -8.70
CA GLY A 14 1.89 -3.51 -9.29
C GLY A 14 1.24 -2.35 -8.51
N ILE A 15 1.26 -2.40 -7.17
CA ILE A 15 0.80 -1.29 -6.32
C ILE A 15 1.59 -0.02 -6.59
N LEU A 16 2.91 -0.10 -6.63
CA LEU A 16 3.76 1.07 -6.89
C LEU A 16 3.50 1.63 -8.28
N LEU A 17 3.41 0.78 -9.30
CA LEU A 17 3.12 1.21 -10.67
C LEU A 17 1.77 1.95 -10.75
N PHE A 18 0.69 1.33 -10.34
CA PHE A 18 -0.64 1.93 -10.45
C PHE A 18 -0.86 3.08 -9.46
N GLY A 19 -0.20 3.03 -8.29
CA GLY A 19 -0.18 4.14 -7.34
C GLY A 19 0.50 5.38 -7.93
N LEU A 20 1.67 5.23 -8.52
CA LEU A 20 2.38 6.31 -9.20
C LEU A 20 1.59 6.86 -10.40
N LEU A 21 1.06 5.99 -11.27
CA LEU A 21 0.22 6.40 -12.40
C LEU A 21 -1.02 7.18 -11.93
N THR A 22 -1.64 6.76 -10.82
CA THR A 22 -2.80 7.43 -10.23
C THR A 22 -2.43 8.82 -9.69
N VAL A 23 -1.35 8.92 -8.93
CA VAL A 23 -0.91 10.20 -8.32
C VAL A 23 -0.39 11.17 -9.38
N PHE A 24 0.48 10.73 -10.30
CA PHE A 24 0.97 11.60 -11.39
C PHE A 24 -0.14 12.01 -12.35
N GLY A 25 -1.10 11.11 -12.65
CA GLY A 25 -2.30 11.45 -13.41
C GLY A 25 -3.13 12.52 -12.71
N ALA A 26 -3.28 12.46 -11.38
CA ALA A 26 -4.00 13.47 -10.61
C ALA A 26 -3.26 14.81 -10.58
N ILE A 27 -1.93 14.82 -10.41
CA ILE A 27 -1.11 16.04 -10.47
C ILE A 27 -1.28 16.69 -11.85
N SER A 28 -1.08 15.94 -12.94
CA SER A 28 -1.26 16.41 -14.30
C SER A 28 -2.68 16.95 -14.57
N GLY A 29 -3.70 16.27 -14.00
CA GLY A 29 -5.10 16.69 -14.14
C GLY A 29 -5.40 18.01 -13.44
N VAL A 30 -4.87 18.22 -12.23
CA VAL A 30 -5.01 19.49 -11.49
C VAL A 30 -4.29 20.62 -12.21
N MET A 31 -3.03 20.41 -12.62
CA MET A 31 -2.20 21.42 -13.25
C MET A 31 -2.70 21.79 -14.65
N GLY A 32 -3.07 20.80 -15.44
CA GLY A 32 -3.53 20.97 -16.83
C GLY A 32 -5.02 21.26 -16.96
N LYS A 33 -5.78 21.28 -15.87
CA LYS A 33 -7.26 21.47 -15.86
C LYS A 33 -7.97 20.57 -16.89
N ARG A 34 -7.45 19.36 -17.09
CA ARG A 34 -7.97 18.43 -18.09
C ARG A 34 -9.19 17.65 -17.58
N PRO A 35 -10.07 17.15 -18.47
CA PRO A 35 -11.16 16.27 -18.09
C PRO A 35 -10.66 14.99 -17.42
N TYR A 36 -11.41 14.47 -16.44
CA TYR A 36 -11.12 13.19 -15.77
C TYR A 36 -11.44 12.03 -16.72
N SER A 37 -10.39 11.36 -17.19
CA SER A 37 -10.49 10.35 -18.23
C SER A 37 -10.84 8.94 -17.71
N SER A 38 -11.25 8.07 -18.62
CA SER A 38 -11.42 6.63 -18.34
C SER A 38 -10.10 5.97 -17.91
N GLY A 39 -8.95 6.46 -18.42
CA GLY A 39 -7.62 6.03 -18.03
C GLY A 39 -7.31 6.35 -16.56
N ASP A 40 -7.62 7.57 -16.11
CA ASP A 40 -7.47 7.98 -14.71
C ASP A 40 -8.33 7.09 -13.78
N ASN A 41 -9.59 6.87 -14.20
CA ASN A 41 -10.49 6.00 -13.45
C ASN A 41 -10.00 4.56 -13.37
N ARG A 42 -9.45 4.02 -14.47
CA ARG A 42 -8.89 2.67 -14.53
C ARG A 42 -7.65 2.53 -13.65
N ASN A 43 -6.70 3.47 -13.71
CA ASN A 43 -5.50 3.43 -12.89
C ASN A 43 -5.86 3.48 -11.39
N ASN A 44 -6.77 4.35 -11.00
CA ASN A 44 -7.29 4.43 -9.64
C ASN A 44 -7.97 3.11 -9.18
N LEU A 45 -8.74 2.47 -10.08
CA LEU A 45 -9.36 1.18 -9.80
C LEU A 45 -8.31 0.06 -9.65
N LEU A 46 -7.33 0.00 -10.57
CA LEU A 46 -6.27 -1.01 -10.51
C LEU A 46 -5.42 -0.83 -9.26
N PHE A 47 -5.08 0.41 -8.88
CA PHE A 47 -4.40 0.67 -7.62
C PHE A 47 -5.15 0.08 -6.43
N MET A 48 -6.47 0.28 -6.35
CA MET A 48 -7.31 -0.29 -5.29
C MET A 48 -7.29 -1.82 -5.33
N ILE A 49 -7.52 -2.46 -6.50
CA ILE A 49 -7.55 -3.91 -6.64
C ILE A 49 -6.22 -4.55 -6.20
N PHE A 50 -5.08 -3.96 -6.62
CA PHE A 50 -3.77 -4.46 -6.19
C PHE A 50 -3.57 -4.32 -4.68
N CYS A 51 -4.07 -3.24 -4.06
CA CYS A 51 -4.06 -3.08 -2.61
C CYS A 51 -4.92 -4.13 -1.91
N ASP A 52 -6.08 -4.50 -2.47
CA ASP A 52 -6.96 -5.54 -1.91
C ASP A 52 -6.27 -6.91 -1.90
N ILE A 53 -5.73 -7.32 -3.04
CA ILE A 53 -5.02 -8.60 -3.16
C ILE A 53 -3.82 -8.61 -2.22
N GLN A 54 -3.07 -7.51 -2.15
CA GLN A 54 -1.90 -7.38 -1.30
C GLN A 54 -2.24 -7.47 0.18
N LEU A 55 -3.35 -6.85 0.61
CA LEU A 55 -3.82 -6.95 1.99
C LEU A 55 -4.18 -8.39 2.35
N LEU A 56 -4.92 -9.10 1.47
CA LEU A 56 -5.26 -10.50 1.70
C LEU A 56 -4.01 -11.38 1.86
N LEU A 57 -3.03 -11.24 0.97
CA LEU A 57 -1.76 -11.97 1.07
C LEU A 57 -0.99 -11.57 2.34
N GLY A 58 -1.01 -10.29 2.68
CA GLY A 58 -0.40 -9.76 3.90
C GLY A 58 -1.00 -10.36 5.16
N LEU A 59 -2.33 -10.48 5.23
CA LEU A 59 -3.02 -11.13 6.35
C LEU A 59 -2.65 -12.62 6.47
N VAL A 60 -2.61 -13.35 5.34
CA VAL A 60 -2.14 -14.74 5.33
C VAL A 60 -0.73 -14.84 5.89
N LEU A 61 0.20 -13.96 5.46
CA LEU A 61 1.57 -13.93 5.97
C LEU A 61 1.64 -13.56 7.45
N TYR A 62 0.83 -12.61 7.90
CA TYR A 62 0.80 -12.13 9.27
C TYR A 62 0.45 -13.25 10.25
N PHE A 63 -0.59 -14.01 9.95
CA PHE A 63 -1.02 -15.12 10.81
C PHE A 63 -0.14 -16.37 10.67
N SER A 64 0.38 -16.65 9.48
CA SER A 64 1.16 -17.86 9.20
C SER A 64 2.64 -17.75 9.56
N ASN A 65 3.24 -16.56 9.52
CA ASN A 65 4.64 -16.31 9.92
C ASN A 65 4.80 -15.98 11.41
N HIS A 66 3.79 -16.28 12.21
CA HIS A 66 3.80 -16.08 13.66
C HIS A 66 3.90 -14.62 14.14
N TRP A 67 3.78 -13.61 13.26
CA TRP A 67 3.81 -12.21 13.69
C TRP A 67 2.70 -11.90 14.69
N PHE A 68 1.51 -12.44 14.46
CA PHE A 68 0.42 -12.33 15.42
C PHE A 68 0.75 -12.96 16.79
N HIS A 69 1.48 -14.10 16.79
CA HIS A 69 1.86 -14.77 18.02
C HIS A 69 2.87 -13.98 18.85
N LYS A 70 3.69 -13.12 18.22
CA LYS A 70 4.62 -12.23 18.93
C LYS A 70 3.93 -11.31 19.94
N LEU A 71 2.66 -10.97 19.70
CA LEU A 71 1.89 -10.18 20.68
C LEU A 71 1.66 -10.90 21.99
N ARG A 72 1.70 -12.24 22.00
CA ARG A 72 1.58 -13.07 23.23
C ARG A 72 2.84 -13.00 24.09
N ASP A 73 3.99 -12.72 23.49
CA ASP A 73 5.26 -12.54 24.22
C ASP A 73 5.29 -11.21 25.00
N GLY A 74 4.24 -10.41 24.82
CA GLY A 74 4.04 -9.11 25.44
C GLY A 74 4.53 -7.93 24.60
N MET A 75 3.75 -6.86 24.62
CA MET A 75 4.02 -5.64 23.84
C MET A 75 5.42 -5.05 24.13
N GLY A 76 5.88 -5.13 25.37
CA GLY A 76 7.21 -4.65 25.77
C GLY A 76 8.36 -5.40 25.08
N ALA A 77 8.23 -6.70 24.84
CA ALA A 77 9.22 -7.50 24.11
C ALA A 77 9.21 -7.14 22.63
N VAL A 78 8.03 -7.04 22.02
CA VAL A 78 7.86 -6.65 20.61
C VAL A 78 8.49 -5.28 20.33
N MET A 79 8.25 -4.30 21.19
CA MET A 79 8.75 -2.93 21.00
C MET A 79 10.26 -2.79 21.09
N LYS A 80 10.94 -3.71 21.82
CA LYS A 80 12.41 -3.71 21.97
C LYS A 80 13.14 -4.29 20.74
N ASN A 81 12.49 -5.16 19.96
CA ASN A 81 13.09 -5.78 18.80
C ASN A 81 12.61 -5.04 17.52
N PRO A 82 13.49 -4.38 16.74
CA PRO A 82 13.09 -3.61 15.56
C PRO A 82 12.38 -4.42 14.49
N VAL A 83 12.78 -5.68 14.27
CA VAL A 83 12.16 -6.59 13.29
C VAL A 83 10.75 -6.98 13.74
N ASP A 84 10.60 -7.39 15.01
CA ASP A 84 9.30 -7.77 15.57
C ASP A 84 8.36 -6.57 15.58
N ARG A 85 8.82 -5.41 16.04
CA ARG A 85 8.04 -4.15 16.04
C ARG A 85 7.57 -3.78 14.64
N PHE A 86 8.48 -3.82 13.67
CA PHE A 86 8.14 -3.45 12.29
C PHE A 86 7.08 -4.39 11.70
N PHE A 87 7.31 -5.70 11.67
CA PHE A 87 6.41 -6.64 10.99
C PHE A 87 5.13 -6.92 11.78
N THR A 88 5.18 -6.87 13.12
CA THR A 88 4.00 -7.12 13.96
C THR A 88 3.08 -5.90 14.05
N ILE A 89 3.64 -4.68 14.08
CA ILE A 89 2.85 -3.47 14.36
C ILE A 89 2.94 -2.46 13.23
N GLU A 90 4.14 -1.92 12.94
CA GLU A 90 4.28 -0.74 12.08
C GLU A 90 3.80 -1.00 10.65
N HIS A 91 4.33 -2.05 10.01
CA HIS A 91 3.95 -2.41 8.64
C HIS A 91 2.46 -2.75 8.55
N SER A 92 1.97 -3.60 9.43
CA SER A 92 0.58 -4.05 9.41
C SER A 92 -0.41 -2.91 9.60
N LEU A 93 -0.15 -2.03 10.59
CA LEU A 93 -1.01 -0.88 10.88
C LEU A 93 -1.02 0.12 9.72
N LEU A 94 0.17 0.49 9.22
CA LEU A 94 0.28 1.47 8.13
C LEU A 94 -0.35 0.94 6.83
N MET A 95 -0.24 -0.37 6.56
CA MET A 95 -0.89 -0.97 5.38
C MET A 95 -2.41 -0.96 5.49
N ILE A 96 -2.98 -1.22 6.67
CA ILE A 96 -4.43 -1.13 6.90
C ILE A 96 -4.90 0.32 6.72
N ILE A 97 -4.18 1.30 7.27
CA ILE A 97 -4.52 2.72 7.10
C ILE A 97 -4.45 3.12 5.62
N ALA A 98 -3.39 2.73 4.91
CA ALA A 98 -3.25 3.00 3.48
C ALA A 98 -4.40 2.39 2.67
N TRP A 99 -4.78 1.15 2.96
CA TRP A 99 -5.91 0.47 2.33
C TRP A 99 -7.24 1.21 2.57
N ILE A 100 -7.51 1.63 3.81
CA ILE A 100 -8.70 2.44 4.15
C ILE A 100 -8.72 3.74 3.33
N LEU A 101 -7.58 4.44 3.23
CA LEU A 101 -7.46 5.67 2.45
C LEU A 101 -7.73 5.44 0.96
N VAL A 102 -7.22 4.36 0.39
CA VAL A 102 -7.47 4.01 -1.03
C VAL A 102 -8.97 3.80 -1.27
N HIS A 103 -9.66 3.07 -0.42
CA HIS A 103 -11.11 2.83 -0.53
C HIS A 103 -11.95 4.08 -0.29
N ALA A 104 -11.63 4.85 0.75
CA ALA A 104 -12.29 6.12 1.04
C ALA A 104 -12.09 7.12 -0.11
N GLY A 105 -10.87 7.20 -0.64
CA GLY A 105 -10.52 8.02 -1.79
C GLY A 105 -11.31 7.63 -3.04
N ARG A 106 -11.36 6.34 -3.35
CA ARG A 106 -12.14 5.83 -4.48
C ARG A 106 -13.62 6.21 -4.37
N THR A 107 -14.19 6.06 -3.20
CA THR A 107 -15.58 6.46 -2.92
C THR A 107 -15.77 7.96 -3.06
N ALA A 108 -14.86 8.76 -2.52
CA ALA A 108 -14.91 10.22 -2.62
C ALA A 108 -14.80 10.71 -4.07
N VAL A 109 -13.96 10.07 -4.89
CA VAL A 109 -13.82 10.37 -6.33
C VAL A 109 -15.11 10.05 -7.09
N LYS A 110 -15.72 8.88 -6.83
CA LYS A 110 -17.00 8.51 -7.47
C LYS A 110 -18.13 9.49 -7.16
N LYS A 111 -18.15 10.09 -5.97
CA LYS A 111 -19.15 11.06 -5.54
C LYS A 111 -18.84 12.49 -5.97
N ALA A 112 -17.68 12.75 -6.55
CA ALA A 112 -17.28 14.09 -6.98
C ALA A 112 -17.99 14.49 -8.27
N VAL A 113 -18.52 15.70 -8.30
CA VAL A 113 -19.29 16.23 -9.44
C VAL A 113 -18.37 16.78 -10.54
N SER A 114 -17.32 17.54 -10.16
CA SER A 114 -16.39 18.16 -11.13
C SER A 114 -15.11 17.33 -11.30
N ASP A 115 -14.51 17.41 -12.47
CA ASP A 115 -13.25 16.73 -12.77
C ASP A 115 -12.10 17.23 -11.88
N GLU A 116 -12.06 18.54 -11.61
CA GLU A 116 -11.11 19.13 -10.67
C GLU A 116 -11.24 18.53 -9.27
N SER A 117 -12.47 18.37 -8.79
CA SER A 117 -12.73 17.73 -7.48
C SER A 117 -12.30 16.28 -7.47
N LYS A 118 -12.51 15.51 -8.55
CA LYS A 118 -12.03 14.13 -8.68
C LYS A 118 -10.51 14.05 -8.55
N TYR A 119 -9.77 14.92 -9.26
CA TYR A 119 -8.33 14.96 -9.20
C TYR A 119 -7.80 15.37 -7.84
N LYS A 120 -8.36 16.41 -7.22
CA LYS A 120 -7.95 16.84 -5.87
C LYS A 120 -8.17 15.74 -4.83
N LYS A 121 -9.32 15.05 -4.87
CA LYS A 121 -9.59 13.92 -3.98
C LYS A 121 -8.65 12.74 -4.24
N THR A 122 -8.40 12.41 -5.52
CA THR A 122 -7.42 11.38 -5.88
C THR A 122 -6.05 11.73 -5.31
N LEU A 123 -5.58 12.97 -5.51
CA LEU A 123 -4.27 13.41 -5.04
C LEU A 123 -4.12 13.31 -3.53
N ILE A 124 -5.13 13.74 -2.77
CA ILE A 124 -5.10 13.69 -1.30
C ILE A 124 -5.07 12.24 -0.83
N PHE A 125 -6.07 11.45 -1.20
CA PHE A 125 -6.22 10.09 -0.65
C PHE A 125 -5.18 9.11 -1.18
N ALA A 126 -5.00 9.04 -2.49
CA ALA A 126 -4.02 8.14 -3.09
C ALA A 126 -2.58 8.61 -2.84
N GLY A 127 -2.34 9.93 -2.77
CA GLY A 127 -1.04 10.50 -2.43
C GLY A 127 -0.61 10.11 -1.02
N ILE A 128 -1.46 10.33 -0.01
CA ILE A 128 -1.16 9.94 1.38
C ILE A 128 -0.98 8.42 1.48
N ALA A 129 -1.89 7.63 0.87
CA ALA A 129 -1.78 6.18 0.86
C ALA A 129 -0.46 5.70 0.24
N LEU A 130 -0.04 6.27 -0.88
CA LEU A 130 1.21 5.92 -1.55
C LEU A 130 2.44 6.25 -0.69
N VAL A 131 2.44 7.39 0.00
CA VAL A 131 3.51 7.75 0.96
C VAL A 131 3.58 6.73 2.09
N LEU A 132 2.45 6.37 2.70
CA LEU A 132 2.40 5.35 3.76
C LEU A 132 2.91 3.99 3.25
N ILE A 133 2.54 3.59 2.05
CA ILE A 133 3.03 2.37 1.41
C ILE A 133 4.55 2.43 1.23
N LEU A 134 5.07 3.52 0.66
CA LEU A 134 6.52 3.67 0.40
C LEU A 134 7.36 3.62 1.67
N VAL A 135 6.93 4.27 2.76
CA VAL A 135 7.66 4.25 4.04
C VAL A 135 7.54 2.91 4.76
N SER A 136 6.51 2.12 4.46
CA SER A 136 6.28 0.81 5.07
C SER A 136 6.89 -0.35 4.28
N ILE A 137 7.51 -0.11 3.12
CA ILE A 137 8.26 -1.15 2.41
C ILE A 137 9.59 -1.39 3.14
N PRO A 138 9.92 -2.67 3.43
CA PRO A 138 11.21 -3.03 4.02
C PRO A 138 12.32 -3.01 2.94
N TRP A 139 12.69 -1.81 2.49
CA TRP A 139 13.69 -1.61 1.44
C TRP A 139 15.05 -2.23 1.80
N PRO A 140 15.87 -2.65 0.81
CA PRO A 140 17.16 -3.27 1.08
C PRO A 140 18.17 -2.40 1.85
N PHE A 141 17.99 -1.08 1.82
CA PHE A 141 18.83 -0.12 2.55
C PHE A 141 18.38 0.10 4.01
N ARG A 142 17.28 -0.50 4.45
CA ARG A 142 16.79 -0.41 5.84
C ARG A 142 17.44 -1.50 6.69
N ALA A 143 18.60 -1.22 7.28
CA ALA A 143 19.50 -2.15 7.97
C ALA A 143 18.86 -3.43 8.57
N GLU A 144 18.10 -3.29 9.64
CA GLU A 144 17.61 -4.44 10.43
C GLU A 144 16.38 -5.14 9.82
N ILE A 145 15.55 -4.40 9.07
CA ILE A 145 14.30 -4.92 8.51
C ILE A 145 14.38 -5.20 7.01
N ALA A 146 15.53 -4.99 6.39
CA ALA A 146 15.75 -5.12 4.95
C ALA A 146 15.22 -6.42 4.36
N ARG A 147 14.60 -6.33 3.19
CA ARG A 147 14.18 -7.46 2.38
C ARG A 147 14.58 -7.22 0.92
N PRO A 148 14.83 -8.29 0.13
CA PRO A 148 15.21 -8.15 -1.27
C PRO A 148 14.11 -7.47 -2.09
N LEU A 149 14.52 -6.71 -3.11
CA LEU A 149 13.60 -6.05 -4.04
C LEU A 149 12.73 -7.07 -4.78
N VAL A 150 13.31 -8.19 -5.18
CA VAL A 150 12.59 -9.29 -5.82
C VAL A 150 12.96 -10.58 -5.11
N ARG A 151 11.95 -11.39 -4.80
CA ARG A 151 12.13 -12.70 -4.18
C ARG A 151 11.73 -13.77 -5.19
N TRP A 152 12.62 -14.77 -5.39
CA TRP A 152 12.39 -15.91 -6.26
C TRP A 152 12.36 -17.23 -5.46
N PHE A 153 11.94 -18.31 -6.12
CA PHE A 153 12.11 -19.65 -5.60
C PHE A 153 13.60 -20.02 -5.64
N ASN A 154 14.21 -20.22 -4.48
CA ASN A 154 15.54 -20.76 -4.31
C ASN A 154 15.44 -22.09 -3.58
#